data_16d9bb7809361b8bc7654a187ff47b0a
#
_entry.id   16d9bb7809361b8bc7654a187ff47b0a
#
_cell.length_a   1.000
_cell.length_b   1.000
_cell.length_c   1.000
_cell.angle_alpha   90.00
_cell.angle_beta   90.00
_cell.angle_gamma   90.00
#
_symmetry.space_group_name_H-M   'P 1'
#
loop_
_entity.id
_entity.type
_entity.pdbx_description
1 polymer ?
#
loop_
_entity_poly.entity_id
_entity_poly.type
_entity_poly.pdbx_seq_one_letter_code
_entity_poly.pdbx_strand_id
1 'polypeptide(L)'
;KAAGLTGDEVNAYLGELYALRALFHFDLARVYAQLPTVASSMDNMGIVLATKTLDYTFVPERATLKQTYETILADVDEAIKLMEPVERTHDKNSTTGHMNYWAALALRARVNLYLDNVNVNGTTEHNKLALADAKKIIEEGPYSLYKYADILLYGLKNLQMKAFLNSRLLRSITHSVTRWDIIQTQVVMLKLV
;
A
#
# COMPACT_ATOMS: atom_id res chain seq x y z
N LYS A 1 -17.49 -1.86 20.97
CA LYS A 1 -18.04 -2.65 19.85
C LYS A 1 -18.86 -1.69 19.00
N ALA A 2 -18.47 -1.47 17.73
CA ALA A 2 -19.34 -0.79 16.79
C ALA A 2 -20.62 -1.63 16.65
N ALA A 3 -21.77 -1.01 16.90
CA ALA A 3 -23.04 -1.71 16.89
C ALA A 3 -23.28 -2.32 15.50
N GLY A 4 -23.42 -3.63 15.41
CA GLY A 4 -23.83 -4.35 14.20
C GLY A 4 -22.73 -5.01 13.37
N LEU A 5 -21.43 -4.85 13.68
CA LEU A 5 -20.36 -5.55 12.96
C LEU A 5 -20.11 -6.94 13.56
N THR A 6 -19.88 -7.93 12.70
CA THR A 6 -19.43 -9.27 13.09
C THR A 6 -17.95 -9.24 13.53
N GLY A 7 -17.50 -10.30 14.23
CA GLY A 7 -16.07 -10.42 14.60
C GLY A 7 -15.13 -10.41 13.39
N ASP A 8 -15.55 -11.04 12.31
CA ASP A 8 -14.77 -11.17 11.08
C ASP A 8 -14.67 -9.82 10.33
N GLU A 9 -15.75 -9.06 10.28
CA GLU A 9 -15.71 -7.69 9.71
C GLU A 9 -14.79 -6.78 10.51
N VAL A 10 -14.82 -6.86 11.85
CA VAL A 10 -13.90 -6.10 12.71
C VAL A 10 -12.45 -6.50 12.45
N ASN A 11 -12.17 -7.80 12.31
CA ASN A 11 -10.83 -8.30 12.00
C ASN A 11 -10.35 -7.85 10.62
N ALA A 12 -11.23 -7.85 9.60
CA ALA A 12 -10.90 -7.35 8.27
C ALA A 12 -10.52 -5.87 8.30
N TYR A 13 -11.33 -5.02 8.95
CA TYR A 13 -11.03 -3.59 9.09
C TYR A 13 -9.75 -3.31 9.91
N LEU A 14 -9.53 -4.05 11.00
CA LEU A 14 -8.30 -3.93 11.77
C LEU A 14 -7.09 -4.35 10.94
N GLY A 15 -7.18 -5.44 10.19
CA GLY A 15 -6.13 -5.88 9.29
C GLY A 15 -5.81 -4.83 8.23
N GLU A 16 -6.83 -4.24 7.59
CA GLU A 16 -6.64 -3.14 6.64
C GLU A 16 -5.93 -1.94 7.28
N LEU A 17 -6.32 -1.54 8.50
CA LEU A 17 -5.69 -0.42 9.20
C LEU A 17 -4.23 -0.69 9.55
N TYR A 18 -3.90 -1.91 10.00
CA TYR A 18 -2.50 -2.31 10.23
C TYR A 18 -1.69 -2.28 8.94
N ALA A 19 -2.22 -2.83 7.85
CA ALA A 19 -1.54 -2.82 6.55
C ALA A 19 -1.32 -1.40 6.02
N LEU A 20 -2.31 -0.50 6.16
CA LEU A 20 -2.18 0.90 5.79
C LEU A 20 -1.15 1.63 6.65
N ARG A 21 -1.13 1.39 7.96
CA ARG A 21 -0.12 1.98 8.84
C ARG A 21 1.29 1.54 8.46
N ALA A 22 1.47 0.26 8.18
CA ALA A 22 2.74 -0.28 7.69
C ALA A 22 3.15 0.36 6.36
N LEU A 23 2.22 0.52 5.41
CA LEU A 23 2.48 1.16 4.12
C LEU A 23 2.95 2.61 4.31
N PHE A 24 2.26 3.39 5.15
CA PHE A 24 2.64 4.79 5.40
C PHE A 24 4.00 4.90 6.08
N HIS A 25 4.28 4.07 7.11
CA HIS A 25 5.60 4.04 7.73
C HIS A 25 6.68 3.62 6.73
N PHE A 26 6.40 2.64 5.86
CA PHE A 26 7.33 2.20 4.84
C PHE A 26 7.61 3.30 3.80
N ASP A 27 6.59 4.00 3.33
CA ASP A 27 6.77 5.11 2.39
C ASP A 27 7.54 6.28 3.02
N LEU A 28 7.25 6.62 4.27
CA LEU A 28 8.04 7.60 5.03
C LEU A 28 9.50 7.15 5.19
N ALA A 29 9.74 5.88 5.50
CA ALA A 29 11.09 5.35 5.65
C ALA A 29 11.88 5.43 4.35
N ARG A 30 11.26 5.14 3.20
CA ARG A 30 11.91 5.23 1.88
C ARG A 30 12.31 6.65 1.50
N VAL A 31 11.57 7.65 1.97
CA VAL A 31 11.80 9.07 1.60
C VAL A 31 12.72 9.76 2.61
N TYR A 32 12.56 9.49 3.89
CA TYR A 32 13.18 10.27 4.95
C TYR A 32 14.27 9.53 5.74
N ALA A 33 14.42 8.22 5.54
CA ALA A 33 15.47 7.44 6.16
C ALA A 33 16.45 6.91 5.12
N GLN A 34 17.59 6.42 5.56
CA GLN A 34 18.53 5.71 4.70
C GLN A 34 17.93 4.34 4.33
N LEU A 35 18.08 3.92 3.07
CA LEU A 35 17.63 2.60 2.66
C LEU A 35 18.50 1.52 3.32
N PRO A 36 17.93 0.45 3.88
CA PRO A 36 18.69 -0.64 4.50
C PRO A 36 19.72 -1.27 3.55
N THR A 37 19.41 -1.34 2.25
CA THR A 37 20.29 -1.91 1.23
C THR A 37 21.62 -1.15 1.06
N VAL A 38 21.67 0.11 1.44
CA VAL A 38 22.88 0.96 1.35
C VAL A 38 23.33 1.50 2.71
N ALA A 39 22.59 1.19 3.77
CA ALA A 39 22.94 1.61 5.13
C ALA A 39 24.21 0.92 5.61
N SER A 40 25.04 1.64 6.33
CA SER A 40 26.24 1.09 7.01
C SER A 40 25.89 0.37 8.30
N SER A 41 24.77 0.69 8.90
CA SER A 41 24.25 0.07 10.13
C SER A 41 22.73 0.19 10.21
N MET A 42 22.09 -0.78 10.80
CA MET A 42 20.66 -0.74 11.13
C MET A 42 20.36 0.15 12.35
N ASP A 43 21.38 0.63 13.04
CA ASP A 43 21.24 1.62 14.14
C ASP A 43 21.15 3.06 13.60
N ASN A 44 21.35 3.28 12.30
CA ASN A 44 21.14 4.59 11.68
C ASN A 44 19.72 5.09 11.91
N MET A 45 19.53 6.40 11.83
CA MET A 45 18.21 7.01 12.06
C MET A 45 17.17 6.53 11.04
N GLY A 46 16.09 6.00 11.57
CA GLY A 46 14.87 5.65 10.84
C GLY A 46 13.88 6.82 10.77
N ILE A 47 12.61 6.57 11.08
CA ILE A 47 11.54 7.55 11.11
C ILE A 47 10.92 7.67 12.50
N VAL A 48 10.04 8.66 12.68
CA VAL A 48 9.15 8.72 13.85
C VAL A 48 8.04 7.67 13.66
N LEU A 49 7.86 6.81 14.67
CA LEU A 49 6.85 5.76 14.65
C LEU A 49 5.58 6.21 15.39
N ALA A 50 4.49 6.33 14.66
CA ALA A 50 3.18 6.67 15.21
C ALA A 50 2.33 5.39 15.35
N THR A 51 2.54 4.62 16.44
CA THR A 51 1.84 3.35 16.70
C THR A 51 0.62 3.51 17.62
N LYS A 52 0.43 4.68 18.20
CA LYS A 52 -0.68 5.02 19.11
C LYS A 52 -1.10 6.47 18.90
N THR A 53 -2.26 6.84 19.41
CA THR A 53 -2.68 8.24 19.47
C THR A 53 -1.65 9.04 20.29
N LEU A 54 -1.13 10.10 19.70
CA LEU A 54 -0.13 10.96 20.32
C LEU A 54 -0.82 12.13 21.02
N ASP A 55 -0.33 12.48 22.21
CA ASP A 55 -0.74 13.68 22.91
C ASP A 55 -0.07 14.91 22.28
N TYR A 56 -0.69 16.09 22.45
CA TYR A 56 -0.13 17.36 21.97
C TYR A 56 1.20 17.75 22.64
N THR A 57 1.51 17.16 23.80
CA THR A 57 2.78 17.34 24.50
C THR A 57 3.87 16.40 24.02
N PHE A 58 3.54 15.43 23.17
CA PHE A 58 4.49 14.44 22.68
C PHE A 58 5.57 15.09 21.81
N VAL A 59 6.83 14.90 22.20
CA VAL A 59 7.99 15.30 21.39
C VAL A 59 8.41 14.09 20.55
N PRO A 60 8.29 14.16 19.23
CA PRO A 60 8.61 13.02 18.37
C PRO A 60 10.13 12.82 18.28
N GLU A 61 10.58 11.59 18.52
CA GLU A 61 11.96 11.16 18.29
C GLU A 61 11.99 10.13 17.15
N ARG A 62 13.07 10.15 16.37
CA ARG A 62 13.27 9.17 15.31
C ARG A 62 13.74 7.84 15.91
N ALA A 63 13.08 6.77 15.55
CA ALA A 63 13.53 5.41 15.84
C ALA A 63 14.76 5.05 14.99
N THR A 64 15.42 3.94 15.30
CA THR A 64 16.46 3.38 14.42
C THR A 64 15.85 2.74 13.18
N LEU A 65 16.65 2.49 12.14
CA LEU A 65 16.22 1.73 10.97
C LEU A 65 15.70 0.35 11.38
N LYS A 66 16.39 -0.32 12.28
CA LYS A 66 16.00 -1.63 12.81
C LYS A 66 14.58 -1.56 13.38
N GLN A 67 14.36 -0.68 14.36
CA GLN A 67 13.04 -0.51 14.99
C GLN A 67 11.96 -0.11 13.99
N THR A 68 12.31 0.72 13.00
CA THR A 68 11.39 1.15 11.96
C THR A 68 10.89 -0.04 11.14
N TYR A 69 11.80 -0.86 10.61
CA TYR A 69 11.43 -1.99 9.77
C TYR A 69 10.83 -3.16 10.55
N GLU A 70 11.27 -3.40 11.79
CA GLU A 70 10.62 -4.37 12.70
C GLU A 70 9.16 -3.98 12.97
N THR A 71 8.89 -2.69 13.22
CA THR A 71 7.51 -2.22 13.42
C THR A 71 6.67 -2.35 12.15
N ILE A 72 7.23 -2.02 10.98
CA ILE A 72 6.54 -2.18 9.70
C ILE A 72 6.19 -3.66 9.45
N LEU A 73 7.14 -4.57 9.65
CA LEU A 73 6.90 -6.00 9.47
C LEU A 73 5.88 -6.55 10.48
N ALA A 74 5.97 -6.15 11.75
CA ALA A 74 5.01 -6.56 12.77
C ALA A 74 3.58 -6.13 12.40
N ASP A 75 3.40 -4.91 11.91
CA ASP A 75 2.10 -4.42 11.46
C ASP A 75 1.57 -5.21 10.25
N VAL A 76 2.43 -5.51 9.27
CA VAL A 76 2.02 -6.31 8.10
C VAL A 76 1.69 -7.75 8.49
N ASP A 77 2.46 -8.35 9.39
CA ASP A 77 2.21 -9.71 9.85
C ASP A 77 0.89 -9.81 10.63
N GLU A 78 0.58 -8.83 11.49
CA GLU A 78 -0.70 -8.80 12.18
C GLU A 78 -1.86 -8.54 11.21
N ALA A 79 -1.66 -7.69 10.19
CA ALA A 79 -2.63 -7.48 9.13
C ALA A 79 -2.95 -8.78 8.38
N ILE A 80 -1.93 -9.52 7.96
CA ILE A 80 -2.07 -10.80 7.26
C ILE A 80 -2.83 -11.80 8.13
N LYS A 81 -2.46 -11.93 9.40
CA LYS A 81 -3.08 -12.85 10.34
C LYS A 81 -4.57 -12.55 10.58
N LEU A 82 -4.94 -11.26 10.68
CA LEU A 82 -6.32 -10.84 10.87
C LEU A 82 -7.18 -11.03 9.61
N MET A 83 -6.61 -10.79 8.44
CA MET A 83 -7.33 -10.86 7.17
C MET A 83 -7.39 -12.27 6.56
N GLU A 84 -6.42 -13.14 6.84
CA GLU A 84 -6.34 -14.47 6.23
C GLU A 84 -7.63 -15.31 6.37
N PRO A 85 -8.33 -15.36 7.53
CA PRO A 85 -9.55 -16.13 7.65
C PRO A 85 -10.74 -15.54 6.88
N VAL A 86 -10.74 -14.22 6.66
CA VAL A 86 -11.90 -13.47 6.18
C VAL A 86 -11.84 -13.27 4.67
N GLU A 87 -10.68 -12.92 4.13
CA GLU A 87 -10.55 -12.44 2.75
C GLU A 87 -10.28 -13.50 1.69
N ARG A 88 -10.03 -14.74 2.06
CA ARG A 88 -10.07 -15.83 1.09
C ARG A 88 -11.45 -16.01 0.44
N THR A 89 -12.48 -15.44 1.07
CA THR A 89 -13.87 -15.46 0.60
C THR A 89 -14.29 -14.18 -0.12
N HIS A 90 -13.46 -13.14 -0.10
CA HIS A 90 -13.82 -11.87 -0.75
C HIS A 90 -13.89 -12.03 -2.27
N ASP A 91 -14.94 -11.46 -2.81
CA ASP A 91 -15.34 -11.54 -4.21
C ASP A 91 -14.16 -11.23 -5.14
N LYS A 92 -13.84 -12.17 -6.01
CA LYS A 92 -12.81 -12.05 -7.05
C LYS A 92 -13.03 -10.86 -7.99
N ASN A 93 -14.23 -10.26 -7.93
CA ASN A 93 -14.63 -9.11 -8.74
C ASN A 93 -14.49 -7.77 -8.01
N SER A 94 -14.03 -7.77 -6.77
CA SER A 94 -13.81 -6.53 -6.02
C SER A 94 -12.63 -5.75 -6.60
N THR A 95 -12.94 -4.82 -7.49
CA THR A 95 -12.02 -3.77 -7.97
C THR A 95 -11.83 -2.68 -6.90
N THR A 96 -12.01 -3.00 -5.65
CA THR A 96 -11.93 -2.06 -4.55
C THR A 96 -10.47 -1.67 -4.31
N GLY A 97 -10.23 -0.38 -4.19
CA GLY A 97 -8.92 0.16 -3.82
C GLY A 97 -8.56 -0.06 -2.35
N HIS A 98 -9.09 -1.10 -1.71
CA HIS A 98 -8.83 -1.45 -0.32
C HIS A 98 -7.57 -2.29 -0.16
N MET A 99 -6.96 -2.19 1.01
CA MET A 99 -5.79 -2.98 1.37
C MET A 99 -6.24 -4.36 1.84
N ASN A 100 -6.28 -5.33 0.94
CA ASN A 100 -6.71 -6.69 1.22
C ASN A 100 -5.54 -7.61 1.64
N TYR A 101 -5.84 -8.86 1.99
CA TYR A 101 -4.86 -9.88 2.35
C TYR A 101 -3.72 -10.01 1.34
N TRP A 102 -4.03 -10.05 0.05
CA TRP A 102 -3.04 -10.19 -1.02
C TRP A 102 -2.18 -8.94 -1.18
N ALA A 103 -2.76 -7.77 -0.97
CA ALA A 103 -2.02 -6.51 -0.97
C ALA A 103 -1.07 -6.42 0.24
N ALA A 104 -1.48 -6.92 1.41
CA ALA A 104 -0.61 -7.03 2.59
C ALA A 104 0.56 -7.98 2.34
N LEU A 105 0.32 -9.16 1.73
CA LEU A 105 1.40 -10.07 1.31
C LEU A 105 2.36 -9.40 0.31
N ALA A 106 1.84 -8.66 -0.67
CA ALA A 106 2.67 -7.94 -1.63
C ALA A 106 3.49 -6.83 -0.95
N LEU A 107 2.92 -6.15 0.05
CA LEU A 107 3.64 -5.18 0.86
C LEU A 107 4.77 -5.85 1.65
N ARG A 108 4.49 -6.98 2.30
CA ARG A 108 5.51 -7.74 3.06
C ARG A 108 6.65 -8.21 2.16
N ALA A 109 6.35 -8.74 0.99
CA ALA A 109 7.36 -9.11 -0.01
C ALA A 109 8.23 -7.91 -0.38
N ARG A 110 7.62 -6.75 -0.63
CA ARG A 110 8.35 -5.51 -0.96
C ARG A 110 9.23 -5.03 0.19
N VAL A 111 8.73 -5.00 1.41
CA VAL A 111 9.50 -4.60 2.61
C VAL A 111 10.71 -5.52 2.79
N ASN A 112 10.52 -6.84 2.65
CA ASN A 112 11.62 -7.81 2.74
C ASN A 112 12.68 -7.60 1.66
N LEU A 113 12.31 -7.25 0.42
CA LEU A 113 13.29 -6.92 -0.62
C LEU A 113 14.15 -5.70 -0.26
N TYR A 114 13.59 -4.70 0.44
CA TYR A 114 14.33 -3.53 0.92
C TYR A 114 15.24 -3.83 2.11
N LEU A 115 14.91 -4.86 2.89
CA LEU A 115 15.70 -5.28 4.06
C LEU A 115 16.90 -6.16 3.71
N ASP A 116 16.93 -6.75 2.52
CA ASP A 116 17.99 -7.68 2.16
C ASP A 116 19.29 -6.95 1.83
N ASN A 117 20.03 -6.64 2.87
CA ASN A 117 21.39 -6.13 2.80
C ASN A 117 22.35 -7.15 3.43
N VAL A 118 22.97 -7.95 2.60
CA VAL A 118 23.94 -8.98 3.02
C VAL A 118 25.08 -8.41 3.86
N ASN A 119 25.49 -7.17 3.59
CA ASN A 119 26.59 -6.52 4.30
C ASN A 119 26.24 -6.10 5.74
N VAL A 120 24.95 -5.84 6.01
CA VAL A 120 24.46 -5.35 7.30
C VAL A 120 23.69 -6.42 8.06
N ASN A 121 22.85 -7.17 7.37
CA ASN A 121 22.00 -8.19 8.00
C ASN A 121 22.63 -9.60 7.98
N GLY A 122 23.68 -9.79 7.18
CA GLY A 122 24.42 -11.06 7.12
C GLY A 122 23.64 -12.23 6.53
N THR A 123 22.40 -12.04 6.06
CA THR A 123 21.53 -13.10 5.59
C THR A 123 20.79 -12.73 4.30
N THR A 124 20.46 -13.74 3.51
CA THR A 124 19.55 -13.62 2.35
C THR A 124 18.14 -14.10 2.68
N GLU A 125 17.81 -14.23 3.97
CA GLU A 125 16.52 -14.80 4.41
C GLU A 125 15.35 -13.89 4.01
N HIS A 126 15.54 -12.59 4.01
CA HIS A 126 14.51 -11.64 3.55
C HIS A 126 14.12 -11.85 2.09
N ASN A 127 15.08 -12.13 1.20
CA ASN A 127 14.79 -12.48 -0.20
C ASN A 127 14.01 -13.79 -0.33
N LYS A 128 14.30 -14.79 0.51
CA LYS A 128 13.54 -16.04 0.52
C LYS A 128 12.09 -15.82 0.98
N LEU A 129 11.88 -14.99 2.01
CA LEU A 129 10.55 -14.62 2.49
C LEU A 129 9.78 -13.85 1.41
N ALA A 130 10.42 -12.87 0.77
CA ALA A 130 9.82 -12.11 -0.33
C ALA A 130 9.42 -13.03 -1.50
N LEU A 131 10.27 -13.99 -1.85
CA LEU A 131 9.98 -14.97 -2.91
C LEU A 131 8.82 -15.88 -2.54
N ALA A 132 8.74 -16.33 -1.28
CA ALA A 132 7.65 -17.17 -0.80
C ALA A 132 6.30 -16.45 -0.88
N ASP A 133 6.24 -15.18 -0.41
CA ASP A 133 5.05 -14.36 -0.50
C ASP A 133 4.63 -14.08 -1.95
N ALA A 134 5.60 -13.75 -2.82
CA ALA A 134 5.33 -13.52 -4.24
C ALA A 134 4.79 -14.78 -4.94
N LYS A 135 5.36 -15.95 -4.66
CA LYS A 135 4.86 -17.22 -5.18
C LYS A 135 3.43 -17.50 -4.69
N LYS A 136 3.15 -17.29 -3.41
CA LYS A 136 1.81 -17.48 -2.86
C LYS A 136 0.77 -16.59 -3.55
N ILE A 137 1.12 -15.33 -3.85
CA ILE A 137 0.24 -14.41 -4.58
C ILE A 137 -0.01 -14.89 -6.02
N ILE A 138 1.02 -15.39 -6.71
CA ILE A 138 0.92 -15.85 -8.11
C ILE A 138 0.12 -17.15 -8.21
N GLU A 139 0.34 -18.10 -7.30
CA GLU A 139 -0.23 -19.43 -7.34
C GLU A 139 -1.66 -19.50 -6.77
N GLU A 140 -1.93 -18.77 -5.68
CA GLU A 140 -3.19 -18.82 -4.94
C GLU A 140 -4.04 -17.55 -5.12
N GLY A 141 -3.44 -16.43 -5.52
CA GLY A 141 -4.12 -15.14 -5.60
C GLY A 141 -5.13 -15.05 -6.73
N PRO A 142 -6.14 -14.17 -6.59
CA PRO A 142 -7.19 -13.98 -7.61
C PRO A 142 -6.72 -13.14 -8.81
N TYR A 143 -5.44 -12.91 -8.96
CA TYR A 143 -4.87 -12.02 -9.98
C TYR A 143 -4.27 -12.81 -11.13
N SER A 144 -4.48 -12.30 -12.33
CA SER A 144 -3.86 -12.84 -13.53
C SER A 144 -3.28 -11.71 -14.38
N LEU A 145 -2.18 -11.99 -15.06
CA LEU A 145 -1.62 -11.05 -16.02
C LEU A 145 -2.53 -10.95 -17.25
N TYR A 146 -2.75 -9.72 -17.71
CA TYR A 146 -3.43 -9.52 -18.99
C TYR A 146 -2.58 -10.05 -20.14
N LYS A 147 -3.22 -10.72 -21.11
CA LYS A 147 -2.58 -11.04 -22.39
C LYS A 147 -2.28 -9.74 -23.15
N TYR A 148 -1.23 -9.74 -23.95
CA TYR A 148 -0.80 -8.53 -24.69
C TYR A 148 -1.94 -7.89 -25.49
N ALA A 149 -2.79 -8.70 -26.14
CA ALA A 149 -3.95 -8.20 -26.89
C ALA A 149 -4.99 -7.49 -25.99
N ASP A 150 -5.11 -7.88 -24.73
CA ASP A 150 -6.11 -7.34 -23.80
C ASP A 150 -5.65 -6.04 -23.14
N ILE A 151 -4.33 -5.78 -23.12
CA ILE A 151 -3.74 -4.57 -22.50
C ILE A 151 -4.24 -3.31 -23.22
N LEU A 152 -4.29 -3.32 -24.55
CA LEU A 152 -4.81 -2.21 -25.34
C LEU A 152 -6.30 -1.95 -25.06
N LEU A 153 -7.12 -3.02 -25.00
CA LEU A 153 -8.53 -2.91 -24.69
C LEU A 153 -8.78 -2.40 -23.27
N TYR A 154 -7.97 -2.84 -22.30
CA TYR A 154 -8.02 -2.35 -20.91
C TYR A 154 -7.65 -0.87 -20.82
N GLY A 155 -6.60 -0.45 -21.53
CA GLY A 155 -6.22 0.96 -21.64
C GLY A 155 -7.32 1.83 -22.21
N LEU A 156 -7.97 1.40 -23.31
CA LEU A 156 -9.09 2.10 -23.93
C LEU A 156 -10.32 2.18 -23.01
N LYS A 157 -10.68 1.08 -22.32
CA LYS A 157 -11.79 1.07 -21.35
C LYS A 157 -11.53 2.03 -20.19
N ASN A 158 -10.31 2.07 -19.66
CA ASN A 158 -9.94 3.01 -18.60
C ASN A 158 -9.93 4.46 -19.07
N LEU A 159 -9.53 4.75 -20.31
CA LEU A 159 -9.62 6.08 -20.90
C LEU A 159 -11.08 6.53 -21.05
N GLN A 160 -11.97 5.64 -21.51
CA GLN A 160 -13.40 5.91 -21.59
C GLN A 160 -14.03 6.13 -20.20
N MET A 161 -13.66 5.32 -19.20
CA MET A 161 -14.10 5.52 -17.81
C MET A 161 -13.59 6.84 -17.22
N LYS A 162 -12.34 7.20 -17.46
CA LYS A 162 -11.78 8.50 -17.03
C LYS A 162 -12.49 9.67 -17.75
N ALA A 163 -12.74 9.56 -19.03
CA ALA A 163 -13.48 10.56 -19.79
C ALA A 163 -14.94 10.68 -19.30
N PHE A 164 -15.60 9.58 -18.99
CA PHE A 164 -16.95 9.55 -18.44
C PHE A 164 -16.99 10.13 -17.00
N LEU A 165 -16.05 9.77 -16.14
CA LEU A 165 -15.91 10.34 -14.79
C LEU A 165 -15.63 11.84 -14.86
N ASN A 166 -14.72 12.26 -15.72
CA ASN A 166 -14.42 13.68 -15.91
C ASN A 166 -15.64 14.45 -16.44
N SER A 167 -16.43 13.89 -17.37
CA SER A 167 -17.63 14.54 -17.88
C SER A 167 -18.74 14.65 -16.82
N ARG A 168 -18.87 13.67 -15.93
CA ARG A 168 -19.81 13.74 -14.80
C ARG A 168 -19.31 14.68 -13.70
N LEU A 169 -18.02 14.64 -13.38
CA LEU A 169 -17.39 15.57 -12.42
C LEU A 169 -17.54 17.02 -12.94
N LEU A 170 -17.26 17.26 -14.21
CA LEU A 170 -17.44 18.57 -14.82
C LEU A 170 -18.89 19.06 -14.73
N ARG A 171 -19.89 18.19 -14.92
CA ARG A 171 -21.31 18.58 -14.74
C ARG A 171 -21.70 18.87 -13.29
N SER A 172 -21.05 18.25 -12.31
CA SER A 172 -21.30 18.54 -10.89
C SER A 172 -20.54 19.74 -10.37
N ILE A 173 -19.43 20.10 -11.02
CA ILE A 173 -18.54 21.20 -10.62
C ILE A 173 -18.87 22.52 -11.33
N THR A 174 -19.67 22.52 -12.40
CA THR A 174 -20.05 23.73 -13.14
C THR A 174 -20.78 24.80 -12.32
N HIS A 175 -21.07 24.54 -11.04
CA HIS A 175 -21.58 25.54 -10.12
C HIS A 175 -20.54 26.14 -9.15
N SER A 176 -19.28 25.72 -9.17
CA SER A 176 -18.28 26.21 -8.18
C SER A 176 -16.82 26.31 -8.64
N VAL A 177 -16.50 26.15 -9.93
CA VAL A 177 -15.12 26.11 -10.38
C VAL A 177 -14.69 27.43 -11.04
N THR A 178 -13.56 27.96 -10.58
CA THR A 178 -12.91 29.16 -11.12
C THR A 178 -12.22 28.86 -12.45
N ARG A 179 -12.07 29.90 -13.30
CA ARG A 179 -11.51 29.84 -14.66
C ARG A 179 -10.13 29.15 -14.77
N TRP A 180 -9.39 29.05 -13.68
CA TRP A 180 -8.08 28.40 -13.61
C TRP A 180 -8.13 26.85 -13.65
N ASP A 181 -9.14 26.26 -13.07
CA ASP A 181 -9.29 24.80 -13.04
C ASP A 181 -9.65 24.25 -14.43
N ILE A 182 -10.38 25.03 -15.23
CA ILE A 182 -10.73 24.66 -16.61
C ILE A 182 -9.47 24.65 -17.50
N ILE A 183 -8.56 25.58 -17.33
CA ILE A 183 -7.31 25.67 -18.10
C ILE A 183 -6.37 24.53 -17.75
N GLN A 184 -6.24 24.18 -16.48
CA GLN A 184 -5.43 23.05 -16.04
C GLN A 184 -5.96 21.71 -16.59
N THR A 185 -7.27 21.52 -16.62
CA THR A 185 -7.89 20.31 -17.18
C THR A 185 -7.69 20.21 -18.69
N GLN A 186 -7.75 21.31 -19.43
CA GLN A 186 -7.47 21.32 -20.87
C GLN A 186 -6.00 21.08 -21.21
N VAL A 187 -5.07 21.61 -20.41
CA VAL A 187 -3.63 21.38 -20.62
C VAL A 187 -3.24 19.93 -20.38
N VAL A 188 -3.90 19.25 -19.41
CA VAL A 188 -3.70 17.82 -19.18
C VAL A 188 -4.27 16.98 -20.33
N MET A 189 -5.40 17.38 -20.93
CA MET A 189 -6.00 16.71 -22.09
C MET A 189 -5.16 16.83 -23.35
N LEU A 190 -4.52 18.00 -23.57
CA LEU A 190 -3.64 18.24 -24.74
C LEU A 190 -2.27 17.55 -24.65
N LYS A 191 -1.85 17.07 -23.48
CA LYS A 191 -0.62 16.30 -23.30
C LYS A 191 -0.83 14.78 -23.39
N LEU A 192 -2.05 14.31 -23.61
CA LEU A 192 -2.43 12.91 -23.72
C LEU A 192 -2.93 12.52 -25.13
N VAL A 193 -2.80 13.42 -26.09
CA VAL A 193 -2.91 13.16 -27.53
C VAL A 193 -1.52 13.23 -28.16
#